data_9824defd02adf4797127a6c68ef020b4
#
_entry.id   9824defd02adf4797127a6c68ef020b4
#
_cell.length_a   1.000
_cell.length_b   1.000
_cell.length_c   1.000
_cell.angle_alpha   90.00
_cell.angle_beta   90.00
_cell.angle_gamma   90.00
#
_symmetry.space_group_name_H-M   'P 1'
#
loop_
_entity.id
_entity.type
_entity.pdbx_description
1 polymer ?
#
loop_
_entity_poly.entity_id
_entity_poly.type
_entity_poly.pdbx_seq_one_letter_code
_entity_poly.pdbx_strand_id
1 'polypeptide(L)'
;YVNGMIALSNGYMPSSAGGSTSGLNSIVKSNTSSKYTSYSSFVTAYAKACSTSTNDKSSSSPSSSLGSYLWACNEAYGAIIKVNIASNTWIIGKTSSSGLKGGMLNISSVSNVVLRNLTIQDAYDPFPHHEADDGYNAQWDCVVIQGSSSNVWIDHCTFKDTLGLTTVKTGGSTSEKWQTYDGLCDMKGSIKNIVVTWCRFQDHDKTMLIGSSDSDGSNSTRTITLHHNYFYNCGQRLPMVRNSRLHMFNNYYHASSPTYTQQYAVGVRKNALIIAENNTFSSGIKYSFKDSYGTLYLSGNSDSSSKGCSSTTSSSKPFSVSYSYSLDSASTSKSNVSSYAGA
;
A
#
# COMPACT_ATOMS: atom_id res chain seq x y z
N TYR A 1 -19.66 -10.48 9.15
CA TYR A 1 -19.90 -9.05 9.36
C TYR A 1 -18.99 -8.51 10.47
N VAL A 2 -18.48 -7.29 10.25
CA VAL A 2 -17.67 -6.56 11.23
C VAL A 2 -18.52 -5.47 11.86
N ASN A 3 -18.54 -5.41 13.18
CA ASN A 3 -19.30 -4.40 13.93
C ASN A 3 -18.34 -3.61 14.82
N GLY A 4 -17.92 -2.45 14.37
CA GLY A 4 -16.92 -1.62 15.01
C GLY A 4 -15.48 -1.93 14.59
N MET A 5 -14.51 -1.24 15.18
CA MET A 5 -13.08 -1.33 14.87
C MET A 5 -12.41 -2.48 15.62
N ILE A 6 -11.75 -3.37 14.88
CA ILE A 6 -10.93 -4.45 15.45
C ILE A 6 -9.47 -3.96 15.47
N ALA A 7 -8.87 -3.86 16.66
CA ALA A 7 -7.49 -3.43 16.83
C ALA A 7 -6.59 -4.63 17.10
N LEU A 8 -5.72 -5.00 16.16
CA LEU A 8 -4.82 -6.16 16.29
C LEU A 8 -3.49 -5.80 16.96
N SER A 9 -2.99 -4.59 16.79
CA SER A 9 -1.71 -4.16 17.34
C SER A 9 -1.76 -3.64 18.79
N ASN A 10 -2.87 -3.81 19.49
CA ASN A 10 -2.98 -3.42 20.90
C ASN A 10 -1.93 -4.14 21.75
N GLY A 11 -1.11 -3.36 22.48
CA GLY A 11 0.01 -3.89 23.26
C GLY A 11 1.31 -4.10 22.47
N TYR A 12 1.30 -3.86 21.16
CA TYR A 12 2.44 -4.04 20.25
C TYR A 12 2.81 -2.77 19.50
N MET A 13 2.57 -1.62 20.09
CA MET A 13 2.87 -0.32 19.47
C MET A 13 3.94 0.40 20.29
N PRO A 14 4.89 1.11 19.65
CA PRO A 14 5.79 2.00 20.37
C PRO A 14 5.03 3.07 21.15
N SER A 15 5.56 3.50 22.30
CA SER A 15 4.96 4.57 23.10
C SER A 15 4.88 5.89 22.32
N SER A 16 5.82 6.14 21.40
CA SER A 16 5.79 7.27 20.47
C SER A 16 4.57 7.25 19.53
N ALA A 17 3.97 6.09 19.32
CA ALA A 17 2.72 5.90 18.57
C ALA A 17 1.48 5.85 19.50
N GLY A 18 1.62 6.24 20.75
CA GLY A 18 0.53 6.23 21.72
C GLY A 18 0.14 4.83 22.22
N GLY A 19 1.01 3.82 22.01
CA GLY A 19 0.73 2.44 22.34
C GLY A 19 1.49 1.90 23.57
N SER A 20 1.32 0.61 23.84
CA SER A 20 2.07 -0.13 24.85
C SER A 20 3.17 -0.96 24.18
N THR A 21 4.40 -0.86 24.68
CA THR A 21 5.55 -1.61 24.19
C THR A 21 5.72 -2.98 24.84
N SER A 22 4.84 -3.39 25.74
CA SER A 22 4.99 -4.65 26.48
C SER A 22 5.07 -5.87 25.57
N GLY A 23 4.22 -5.94 24.55
CA GLY A 23 4.25 -7.00 23.54
C GLY A 23 5.50 -6.97 22.69
N LEU A 24 5.96 -5.77 22.26
CA LEU A 24 7.21 -5.62 21.52
C LEU A 24 8.43 -6.05 22.33
N ASN A 25 8.47 -5.74 23.62
CA ASN A 25 9.54 -6.20 24.50
C ASN A 25 9.55 -7.74 24.60
N SER A 26 8.39 -8.37 24.68
CA SER A 26 8.28 -9.83 24.68
C SER A 26 8.77 -10.46 23.37
N ILE A 27 8.40 -9.89 22.21
CA ILE A 27 8.88 -10.31 20.90
C ILE A 27 10.42 -10.22 20.85
N VAL A 28 10.99 -9.08 21.22
CA VAL A 28 12.44 -8.87 21.21
C VAL A 28 13.15 -9.86 22.11
N LYS A 29 12.70 -10.03 23.35
CA LYS A 29 13.31 -10.97 24.28
C LYS A 29 13.29 -12.40 23.74
N SER A 30 12.20 -12.84 23.18
CA SER A 30 12.07 -14.21 22.65
C SER A 30 12.89 -14.45 21.39
N ASN A 31 13.01 -13.46 20.52
CA ASN A 31 13.63 -13.61 19.18
C ASN A 31 15.09 -13.15 19.11
N THR A 32 15.66 -12.69 20.23
CA THR A 32 17.08 -12.28 20.32
C THR A 32 17.88 -13.16 21.29
N SER A 33 17.43 -14.36 21.62
CA SER A 33 18.02 -15.23 22.64
C SER A 33 18.23 -14.51 23.98
N SER A 34 17.28 -13.64 24.34
CA SER A 34 17.33 -12.78 25.53
C SER A 34 18.51 -11.80 25.59
N LYS A 35 19.24 -11.59 24.49
CA LYS A 35 20.33 -10.62 24.39
C LYS A 35 19.82 -9.17 24.56
N TYR A 36 18.59 -8.93 24.12
CA TYR A 36 17.89 -7.67 24.32
C TYR A 36 16.58 -7.94 25.06
N THR A 37 16.23 -7.08 26.02
CA THR A 37 15.05 -7.24 26.84
C THR A 37 13.99 -6.18 26.59
N SER A 38 14.31 -5.16 25.78
CA SER A 38 13.38 -4.10 25.40
C SER A 38 13.45 -3.78 23.91
N TYR A 39 12.31 -3.40 23.35
CA TYR A 39 12.19 -2.92 21.98
C TYR A 39 13.15 -1.76 21.70
N SER A 40 13.15 -0.75 22.57
CA SER A 40 13.98 0.43 22.39
C SER A 40 15.48 0.12 22.33
N SER A 41 15.97 -0.73 23.26
CA SER A 41 17.41 -1.10 23.29
C SER A 41 17.82 -1.88 22.03
N PHE A 42 16.96 -2.77 21.56
CA PHE A 42 17.21 -3.55 20.35
C PHE A 42 17.24 -2.70 19.09
N VAL A 43 16.18 -1.89 18.87
CA VAL A 43 16.08 -1.01 17.69
C VAL A 43 17.21 0.00 17.64
N THR A 44 17.62 0.56 18.78
CA THR A 44 18.78 1.45 18.86
C THR A 44 20.08 0.74 18.46
N ALA A 45 20.29 -0.48 18.93
CA ALA A 45 21.47 -1.27 18.57
C ALA A 45 21.49 -1.62 17.08
N TYR A 46 20.35 -2.01 16.52
CA TYR A 46 20.20 -2.30 15.08
C TYR A 46 20.47 -1.06 14.22
N ALA A 47 19.85 0.06 14.53
CA ALA A 47 20.06 1.31 13.80
C ALA A 47 21.53 1.78 13.85
N LYS A 48 22.19 1.64 15.00
CA LYS A 48 23.61 1.93 15.14
C LYS A 48 24.48 1.02 14.27
N ALA A 49 24.19 -0.27 14.21
CA ALA A 49 24.93 -1.20 13.36
C ALA A 49 24.75 -0.86 11.87
N CYS A 50 23.55 -0.55 11.42
CA CYS A 50 23.27 -0.16 10.04
C CYS A 50 23.98 1.15 9.64
N SER A 51 24.19 2.08 10.57
CA SER A 51 24.90 3.33 10.30
C SER A 51 26.41 3.14 10.07
N THR A 52 26.97 2.04 10.55
CA THR A 52 28.42 1.76 10.49
C THR A 52 28.79 0.61 9.56
N SER A 53 27.84 -0.21 9.12
CA SER A 53 28.08 -1.41 8.33
C SER A 53 27.03 -1.59 7.25
N THR A 54 27.46 -2.02 6.06
CA THR A 54 26.57 -2.42 4.97
C THR A 54 26.02 -3.84 5.13
N ASN A 55 26.51 -4.61 6.10
CA ASN A 55 26.21 -6.03 6.23
C ASN A 55 24.80 -6.35 6.75
N ASP A 56 24.12 -5.37 7.37
CA ASP A 56 22.76 -5.52 7.90
C ASP A 56 21.69 -4.98 6.96
N LYS A 57 22.07 -4.63 5.73
CA LYS A 57 21.25 -3.97 4.72
C LYS A 57 20.49 -4.92 3.80
N SER A 58 20.22 -6.15 4.21
CA SER A 58 19.45 -7.08 3.40
C SER A 58 18.21 -7.54 4.14
N SER A 59 17.05 -7.32 3.52
CA SER A 59 15.77 -7.73 4.05
C SER A 59 15.54 -9.24 4.09
N SER A 60 16.07 -9.97 3.09
CA SER A 60 15.76 -11.40 2.90
C SER A 60 16.84 -12.36 3.39
N SER A 61 18.08 -11.88 3.56
CA SER A 61 19.23 -12.70 3.97
C SER A 61 20.24 -11.86 4.74
N PRO A 62 19.92 -11.45 5.98
CA PRO A 62 20.82 -10.62 6.77
C PRO A 62 22.10 -11.37 7.09
N SER A 63 23.25 -10.72 6.88
CA SER A 63 24.58 -11.29 7.13
C SER A 63 25.05 -11.16 8.57
N SER A 64 24.28 -10.45 9.41
CA SER A 64 24.62 -10.25 10.83
C SER A 64 23.58 -10.85 11.76
N SER A 65 23.98 -11.07 13.01
CA SER A 65 23.05 -11.53 14.07
C SER A 65 21.96 -10.48 14.36
N LEU A 66 22.25 -9.18 14.24
CA LEU A 66 21.26 -8.13 14.46
C LEU A 66 20.21 -8.11 13.35
N GLY A 67 20.61 -8.23 12.08
CA GLY A 67 19.68 -8.37 10.96
C GLY A 67 18.83 -9.61 11.08
N SER A 68 19.39 -10.76 11.47
CA SER A 68 18.63 -11.99 11.71
C SER A 68 17.64 -11.86 12.86
N TYR A 69 18.02 -11.16 13.93
CA TYR A 69 17.12 -10.88 15.04
C TYR A 69 15.98 -9.93 14.63
N LEU A 70 16.29 -8.91 13.84
CA LEU A 70 15.26 -8.00 13.33
C LEU A 70 14.23 -8.77 12.50
N TRP A 71 14.71 -9.60 11.56
CA TRP A 71 13.84 -10.44 10.74
C TRP A 71 12.94 -11.34 11.59
N ALA A 72 13.51 -12.05 12.57
CA ALA A 72 12.73 -12.88 13.48
C ALA A 72 11.70 -12.09 14.29
N CYS A 73 12.04 -10.88 14.73
CA CYS A 73 11.10 -10.01 15.43
C CYS A 73 9.98 -9.52 14.50
N ASN A 74 10.32 -9.17 13.25
CA ASN A 74 9.33 -8.72 12.26
C ASN A 74 8.36 -9.85 11.90
N GLU A 75 8.86 -11.07 11.65
CA GLU A 75 8.00 -12.24 11.39
C GLU A 75 7.11 -12.60 12.59
N ALA A 76 7.63 -12.54 13.81
CA ALA A 76 6.86 -12.78 15.02
C ALA A 76 5.75 -11.73 15.21
N TYR A 77 6.03 -10.46 14.89
CA TYR A 77 5.03 -9.39 14.86
C TYR A 77 4.00 -9.63 13.75
N GLY A 78 4.46 -9.99 12.55
CA GLY A 78 3.61 -10.33 11.42
C GLY A 78 2.60 -11.44 11.74
N ALA A 79 3.00 -12.44 12.50
CA ALA A 79 2.10 -13.51 12.94
C ALA A 79 0.92 -13.02 13.81
N ILE A 80 1.09 -11.87 14.48
CA ILE A 80 0.04 -11.26 15.31
C ILE A 80 -0.92 -10.41 14.47
N ILE A 81 -0.39 -9.64 13.54
CA ILE A 81 -1.18 -8.65 12.79
C ILE A 81 -1.77 -9.17 11.48
N LYS A 82 -1.26 -10.28 10.95
CA LYS A 82 -1.66 -10.84 9.66
C LYS A 82 -2.93 -11.67 9.78
N VAL A 83 -3.98 -11.26 9.12
CA VAL A 83 -5.25 -11.99 9.00
C VAL A 83 -5.29 -12.67 7.63
N ASN A 84 -5.10 -13.98 7.58
CA ASN A 84 -5.19 -14.75 6.34
C ASN A 84 -6.65 -14.97 5.96
N ILE A 85 -7.03 -14.53 4.75
CA ILE A 85 -8.39 -14.64 4.24
C ILE A 85 -8.52 -15.94 3.43
N ALA A 86 -9.58 -16.69 3.69
CA ALA A 86 -9.89 -17.90 2.94
C ALA A 86 -10.67 -17.58 1.65
N SER A 87 -10.72 -18.54 0.72
CA SER A 87 -11.59 -18.44 -0.45
C SER A 87 -13.08 -18.36 -0.05
N ASN A 88 -13.89 -17.75 -0.92
CA ASN A 88 -15.34 -17.60 -0.73
C ASN A 88 -15.70 -16.81 0.55
N THR A 89 -14.91 -15.78 0.87
CA THR A 89 -15.07 -14.97 2.09
C THR A 89 -15.51 -13.55 1.76
N TRP A 90 -16.58 -13.11 2.41
CA TRP A 90 -17.07 -11.74 2.35
C TRP A 90 -16.94 -11.09 3.73
N ILE A 91 -16.15 -10.02 3.81
CA ILE A 91 -15.97 -9.22 5.04
C ILE A 91 -16.67 -7.89 4.82
N ILE A 92 -17.76 -7.67 5.54
CA ILE A 92 -18.62 -6.52 5.34
C ILE A 92 -18.79 -5.76 6.67
N GLY A 93 -18.46 -4.47 6.65
CA GLY A 93 -18.71 -3.57 7.77
C GLY A 93 -20.19 -3.26 7.93
N LYS A 94 -20.70 -3.34 9.16
CA LYS A 94 -22.10 -3.02 9.48
C LYS A 94 -22.33 -1.54 9.74
N THR A 95 -21.31 -0.82 10.14
CA THR A 95 -21.38 0.59 10.52
C THR A 95 -20.21 1.35 9.91
N SER A 96 -20.28 2.66 9.86
CA SER A 96 -19.18 3.54 9.41
C SER A 96 -17.91 3.46 10.28
N SER A 97 -18.01 2.87 11.48
CA SER A 97 -16.86 2.62 12.36
C SER A 97 -16.29 1.20 12.24
N SER A 98 -16.84 0.38 11.35
CA SER A 98 -16.36 -1.00 11.16
C SER A 98 -15.02 -1.03 10.43
N GLY A 99 -14.09 -1.83 10.91
CA GLY A 99 -12.80 -1.92 10.26
C GLY A 99 -11.72 -2.68 11.00
N LEU A 100 -10.49 -2.50 10.54
CA LEU A 100 -9.28 -3.10 11.10
C LEU A 100 -8.24 -2.00 11.35
N LYS A 101 -7.68 -1.98 12.54
CA LYS A 101 -6.57 -1.07 12.91
C LYS A 101 -5.34 -1.87 13.31
N GLY A 102 -4.19 -1.48 12.77
CA GLY A 102 -2.89 -2.07 13.10
C GLY A 102 -2.76 -3.52 12.65
N GLY A 103 -3.37 -3.88 11.52
CA GLY A 103 -3.31 -5.22 10.99
C GLY A 103 -3.33 -5.26 9.47
N MET A 104 -2.98 -6.41 8.89
CA MET A 104 -2.93 -6.67 7.47
C MET A 104 -3.92 -7.78 7.09
N LEU A 105 -4.77 -7.51 6.09
CA LEU A 105 -5.57 -8.53 5.43
C LEU A 105 -4.75 -9.18 4.31
N ASN A 106 -4.42 -10.44 4.47
CA ASN A 106 -3.62 -11.21 3.52
C ASN A 106 -4.53 -12.11 2.66
N ILE A 107 -4.66 -11.76 1.38
CA ILE A 107 -5.43 -12.51 0.36
C ILE A 107 -4.40 -13.22 -0.52
N SER A 108 -4.03 -14.44 -0.15
CA SER A 108 -2.93 -15.18 -0.77
C SER A 108 -3.36 -16.53 -1.34
N SER A 109 -3.28 -16.68 -2.66
CA SER A 109 -3.65 -17.89 -3.40
C SER A 109 -5.08 -18.38 -3.12
N VAL A 110 -6.02 -17.44 -3.03
CA VAL A 110 -7.44 -17.68 -2.75
C VAL A 110 -8.33 -17.00 -3.80
N SER A 111 -9.60 -17.34 -3.84
CA SER A 111 -10.54 -16.76 -4.79
C SER A 111 -11.88 -16.41 -4.17
N ASN A 112 -12.64 -15.54 -4.88
CA ASN A 112 -13.98 -15.12 -4.49
C ASN A 112 -13.98 -14.42 -3.12
N VAL A 113 -13.22 -13.33 -2.98
CA VAL A 113 -13.11 -12.53 -1.76
C VAL A 113 -13.75 -11.16 -1.99
N VAL A 114 -14.56 -10.72 -1.04
CA VAL A 114 -15.14 -9.38 -1.01
C VAL A 114 -14.79 -8.68 0.30
N LEU A 115 -14.23 -7.48 0.18
CA LEU A 115 -14.06 -6.54 1.30
C LEU A 115 -14.96 -5.34 1.03
N ARG A 116 -15.87 -5.02 1.93
CA ARG A 116 -16.80 -3.92 1.70
C ARG A 116 -17.13 -3.13 2.97
N ASN A 117 -17.23 -1.80 2.82
CA ASN A 117 -17.64 -0.87 3.87
C ASN A 117 -16.76 -1.02 5.14
N LEU A 118 -15.44 -0.99 4.96
CA LEU A 118 -14.44 -1.16 6.03
C LEU A 118 -13.46 -0.01 6.04
N THR A 119 -13.13 0.50 7.22
CA THR A 119 -11.93 1.32 7.41
C THR A 119 -10.76 0.44 7.80
N ILE A 120 -9.69 0.41 6.98
CA ILE A 120 -8.47 -0.35 7.22
C ILE A 120 -7.33 0.65 7.38
N GLN A 121 -6.71 0.66 8.56
CA GLN A 121 -5.78 1.72 8.92
C GLN A 121 -4.61 1.26 9.77
N ASP A 122 -3.51 2.01 9.68
CA ASP A 122 -2.35 1.90 10.57
C ASP A 122 -1.74 0.50 10.58
N ALA A 123 -1.46 -0.11 9.42
CA ALA A 123 -0.65 -1.32 9.32
C ALA A 123 0.81 -0.99 9.67
N TYR A 124 1.05 -0.74 10.95
CA TYR A 124 2.31 -0.24 11.48
C TYR A 124 3.38 -1.32 11.51
N ASP A 125 4.60 -1.02 11.05
CA ASP A 125 5.77 -1.87 11.19
C ASP A 125 6.72 -1.33 12.27
N PRO A 126 6.83 -1.99 13.43
CA PRO A 126 7.79 -1.62 14.47
C PRO A 126 9.23 -2.08 14.18
N PHE A 127 9.43 -2.96 13.19
CA PHE A 127 10.72 -3.56 12.86
C PHE A 127 11.09 -3.39 11.38
N PRO A 128 11.11 -2.16 10.82
CA PRO A 128 11.45 -1.95 9.42
C PRO A 128 12.91 -2.33 9.15
N HIS A 129 13.16 -2.97 7.99
CA HIS A 129 14.49 -3.39 7.57
C HIS A 129 15.27 -2.25 6.96
N HIS A 130 16.58 -2.25 7.15
CA HIS A 130 17.46 -1.31 6.47
C HIS A 130 17.77 -1.78 5.04
N GLU A 131 17.44 -0.96 4.07
CA GLU A 131 17.77 -1.13 2.66
C GLU A 131 18.75 -0.05 2.20
N ALA A 132 19.70 -0.42 1.32
CA ALA A 132 20.79 0.48 0.93
C ALA A 132 20.29 1.79 0.29
N ASP A 133 19.22 1.71 -0.49
CA ASP A 133 18.73 2.82 -1.31
C ASP A 133 17.49 3.50 -0.73
N ASP A 134 16.81 2.93 0.29
CA ASP A 134 15.53 3.44 0.83
C ASP A 134 15.52 3.65 2.36
N GLY A 135 16.64 3.37 3.03
CA GLY A 135 16.73 3.46 4.49
C GLY A 135 15.97 2.32 5.18
N TYR A 136 15.31 2.61 6.29
CA TYR A 136 14.54 1.60 7.01
C TYR A 136 13.15 1.47 6.38
N ASN A 137 12.89 0.37 5.68
CA ASN A 137 11.70 0.13 4.90
C ASN A 137 10.71 -0.80 5.64
N ALA A 138 9.45 -0.37 5.75
CA ALA A 138 8.37 -1.15 6.34
C ALA A 138 7.94 -2.29 5.41
N GLN A 139 7.34 -3.35 5.98
CA GLN A 139 6.96 -4.56 5.27
C GLN A 139 5.44 -4.80 5.23
N TRP A 140 4.68 -4.18 6.13
CA TRP A 140 3.28 -4.54 6.32
C TRP A 140 2.33 -3.58 5.60
N ASP A 141 1.53 -4.14 4.67
CA ASP A 141 0.46 -3.44 3.95
C ASP A 141 -0.87 -3.50 4.73
N CYS A 142 -1.79 -2.58 4.49
CA CYS A 142 -3.15 -2.73 5.02
C CYS A 142 -3.87 -3.93 4.38
N VAL A 143 -3.75 -4.08 3.06
CA VAL A 143 -4.24 -5.24 2.28
C VAL A 143 -3.17 -5.66 1.31
N VAL A 144 -2.86 -6.95 1.24
CA VAL A 144 -2.07 -7.54 0.17
C VAL A 144 -2.86 -8.62 -0.57
N ILE A 145 -2.87 -8.53 -1.91
CA ILE A 145 -3.44 -9.55 -2.79
C ILE A 145 -2.29 -10.19 -3.56
N GLN A 146 -2.06 -11.49 -3.35
CA GLN A 146 -0.85 -12.13 -3.86
C GLN A 146 -1.02 -13.60 -4.25
N GLY A 147 0.08 -14.20 -4.71
CA GLY A 147 0.10 -15.58 -5.16
C GLY A 147 -0.70 -15.77 -6.45
N SER A 148 -1.64 -16.70 -6.46
CA SER A 148 -2.56 -16.96 -7.58
C SER A 148 -4.01 -16.52 -7.28
N SER A 149 -4.18 -15.48 -6.45
CA SER A 149 -5.51 -15.01 -6.05
C SER A 149 -6.33 -14.49 -7.23
N SER A 150 -7.64 -14.71 -7.20
CA SER A 150 -8.54 -14.28 -8.27
C SER A 150 -9.93 -13.92 -7.77
N ASN A 151 -10.66 -13.09 -8.57
CA ASN A 151 -12.02 -12.68 -8.27
C ASN A 151 -12.09 -12.01 -6.89
N VAL A 152 -11.31 -10.94 -6.69
CA VAL A 152 -11.32 -10.15 -5.46
C VAL A 152 -11.96 -8.80 -5.75
N TRP A 153 -12.94 -8.45 -4.94
CA TRP A 153 -13.63 -7.16 -5.01
C TRP A 153 -13.48 -6.41 -3.70
N ILE A 154 -12.89 -5.21 -3.78
CA ILE A 154 -12.76 -4.27 -2.66
C ILE A 154 -13.64 -3.07 -2.99
N ASP A 155 -14.64 -2.80 -2.16
CA ASP A 155 -15.68 -1.83 -2.45
C ASP A 155 -16.03 -0.97 -1.23
N HIS A 156 -16.16 0.35 -1.43
CA HIS A 156 -16.49 1.31 -0.38
C HIS A 156 -15.62 1.12 0.89
N CYS A 157 -14.31 0.92 0.72
CA CYS A 157 -13.37 0.84 1.83
C CYS A 157 -12.56 2.14 1.96
N THR A 158 -12.23 2.52 3.19
CA THR A 158 -11.32 3.62 3.49
C THR A 158 -9.98 3.07 3.98
N PHE A 159 -8.90 3.49 3.33
CA PHE A 159 -7.51 3.15 3.68
C PHE A 159 -6.79 4.42 4.10
N LYS A 160 -6.13 4.41 5.27
CA LYS A 160 -5.45 5.61 5.77
C LYS A 160 -4.43 5.31 6.86
N ASP A 161 -3.51 6.27 7.08
CA ASP A 161 -2.71 6.37 8.30
C ASP A 161 -3.34 7.40 9.24
N THR A 162 -3.36 7.11 10.54
CA THR A 162 -3.87 8.03 11.56
C THR A 162 -2.83 8.39 12.62
N LEU A 163 -1.74 7.63 12.71
CA LEU A 163 -0.73 7.83 13.76
C LEU A 163 0.32 8.90 13.40
N GLY A 164 0.31 9.41 12.17
CA GLY A 164 1.17 10.50 11.73
C GLY A 164 2.68 10.21 11.75
N LEU A 165 3.07 8.96 11.90
CA LEU A 165 4.46 8.52 12.00
C LEU A 165 5.04 8.24 10.61
N THR A 166 5.57 9.26 9.99
CA THR A 166 6.22 9.12 8.68
C THR A 166 7.67 8.67 8.77
N THR A 167 8.35 9.04 9.85
CA THR A 167 9.73 8.68 10.14
C THR A 167 9.98 8.71 11.63
N VAL A 168 10.55 7.65 12.19
CA VAL A 168 11.07 7.63 13.56
C VAL A 168 12.59 7.58 13.47
N LYS A 169 13.29 8.59 13.99
CA LYS A 169 14.75 8.57 14.09
C LYS A 169 15.15 7.81 15.35
N THR A 170 15.80 6.69 15.20
CA THR A 170 16.39 5.95 16.32
C THR A 170 17.90 6.02 16.23
N GLY A 171 18.50 7.00 16.91
CA GLY A 171 19.90 6.99 17.31
C GLY A 171 21.00 6.75 16.27
N GLY A 172 20.67 6.63 14.99
CA GLY A 172 21.62 6.46 13.90
C GLY A 172 22.03 7.79 13.27
N SER A 173 22.92 7.75 12.31
CA SER A 173 23.32 8.89 11.48
C SER A 173 22.08 9.59 10.91
N THR A 174 22.06 10.87 10.98
CA THR A 174 20.92 11.78 10.95
C THR A 174 20.14 11.89 9.64
N SER A 175 20.37 11.06 8.63
CA SER A 175 19.84 11.25 7.28
C SER A 175 18.98 10.10 6.73
N GLU A 176 18.88 8.96 7.42
CA GLU A 176 18.14 7.83 6.89
C GLU A 176 16.66 7.86 7.33
N LYS A 177 15.77 7.57 6.39
CA LYS A 177 14.32 7.52 6.58
C LYS A 177 13.96 6.23 7.33
N TRP A 178 13.22 6.36 8.43
CA TRP A 178 12.60 5.25 9.14
C TRP A 178 11.13 5.17 8.74
N GLN A 179 10.79 4.27 7.85
CA GLN A 179 9.41 4.07 7.41
C GLN A 179 8.69 3.14 8.37
N THR A 180 7.48 3.51 8.75
CA THR A 180 6.62 2.74 9.66
C THR A 180 5.41 2.15 8.97
N TYR A 181 5.17 2.54 7.72
CA TYR A 181 4.09 2.05 6.88
C TYR A 181 4.62 1.64 5.51
N ASP A 182 4.18 0.50 4.96
CA ASP A 182 4.46 0.13 3.59
C ASP A 182 3.30 0.55 2.68
N GLY A 183 2.53 -0.35 2.09
CA GLY A 183 1.43 -0.02 1.20
C GLY A 183 0.06 -0.01 1.88
N LEU A 184 -0.92 0.62 1.22
CA LEU A 184 -2.32 0.49 1.64
C LEU A 184 -3.02 -0.69 0.97
N CYS A 185 -2.72 -0.94 -0.33
CA CYS A 185 -3.36 -2.04 -1.07
C CYS A 185 -2.42 -2.55 -2.16
N ASP A 186 -1.59 -3.53 -1.85
CA ASP A 186 -0.57 -4.05 -2.75
C ASP A 186 -1.01 -5.33 -3.46
N MET A 187 -0.56 -5.48 -4.70
CA MET A 187 -0.96 -6.56 -5.61
C MET A 187 0.27 -7.21 -6.23
N LYS A 188 0.53 -8.49 -5.91
CA LYS A 188 1.77 -9.20 -6.25
C LYS A 188 1.45 -10.59 -6.85
N GLY A 189 2.35 -11.19 -7.64
CA GLY A 189 2.19 -12.55 -8.16
C GLY A 189 1.23 -12.68 -9.36
N SER A 190 0.66 -13.84 -9.54
CA SER A 190 -0.17 -14.21 -10.71
C SER A 190 -1.67 -13.97 -10.47
N ILE A 191 -2.02 -12.84 -9.93
CA ILE A 191 -3.41 -12.49 -9.62
C ILE A 191 -4.21 -12.13 -10.86
N LYS A 192 -5.54 -12.29 -10.83
CA LYS A 192 -6.43 -11.87 -11.92
C LYS A 192 -7.84 -11.50 -11.43
N ASN A 193 -8.53 -10.69 -12.24
CA ASN A 193 -9.90 -10.24 -11.96
C ASN A 193 -9.97 -9.55 -10.57
N ILE A 194 -9.10 -8.59 -10.35
CA ILE A 194 -9.12 -7.77 -9.14
C ILE A 194 -9.84 -6.47 -9.45
N VAL A 195 -10.81 -6.11 -8.62
CA VAL A 195 -11.62 -4.90 -8.79
C VAL A 195 -11.59 -4.09 -7.49
N VAL A 196 -11.21 -2.81 -7.59
CA VAL A 196 -11.24 -1.87 -6.46
C VAL A 196 -12.13 -0.69 -6.86
N THR A 197 -13.19 -0.48 -6.12
CA THR A 197 -14.24 0.47 -6.48
C THR A 197 -14.72 1.29 -5.30
N TRP A 198 -15.02 2.56 -5.57
CA TRP A 198 -15.57 3.46 -4.56
C TRP A 198 -14.78 3.49 -3.25
N CYS A 199 -13.48 3.21 -3.32
CA CYS A 199 -12.59 3.24 -2.16
C CYS A 199 -11.96 4.62 -2.01
N ARG A 200 -11.64 4.96 -0.76
CA ARG A 200 -10.89 6.16 -0.40
C ARG A 200 -9.53 5.77 0.14
N PHE A 201 -8.47 6.26 -0.50
CA PHE A 201 -7.08 6.14 -0.06
C PHE A 201 -6.62 7.53 0.36
N GLN A 202 -6.14 7.67 1.60
CA GLN A 202 -5.78 9.00 2.09
C GLN A 202 -4.61 9.02 3.06
N ASP A 203 -3.89 10.16 3.04
CA ASP A 203 -2.87 10.52 4.01
C ASP A 203 -1.76 9.46 4.14
N HIS A 204 -1.26 8.96 2.99
CA HIS A 204 -0.27 7.89 2.91
C HIS A 204 0.80 8.16 1.85
N ASP A 205 2.01 7.60 2.01
CA ASP A 205 3.10 7.78 1.03
C ASP A 205 3.00 6.79 -0.14
N LYS A 206 3.24 5.49 0.09
CA LYS A 206 3.37 4.42 -0.92
C LYS A 206 2.06 3.64 -1.09
N THR A 207 1.07 4.22 -1.76
CA THR A 207 -0.35 3.83 -1.64
C THR A 207 -0.69 2.45 -2.22
N MET A 208 -0.28 2.16 -3.47
CA MET A 208 -0.68 0.92 -4.15
C MET A 208 0.40 0.47 -5.13
N LEU A 209 1.01 -0.68 -4.86
CA LEU A 209 1.97 -1.32 -5.73
C LEU A 209 1.30 -2.46 -6.51
N ILE A 210 1.38 -2.42 -7.82
CA ILE A 210 0.96 -3.51 -8.71
C ILE A 210 2.20 -4.09 -9.39
N GLY A 211 2.67 -5.25 -8.91
CA GLY A 211 3.94 -5.86 -9.31
C GLY A 211 5.10 -5.41 -8.44
N SER A 212 5.59 -6.32 -7.58
CA SER A 212 6.65 -6.06 -6.59
C SER A 212 8.02 -5.82 -7.21
N SER A 213 8.27 -6.40 -8.40
CA SER A 213 9.52 -6.25 -9.14
C SER A 213 9.28 -6.29 -10.65
N ASP A 214 10.34 -6.03 -11.43
CA ASP A 214 10.30 -6.10 -12.89
C ASP A 214 10.12 -7.53 -13.44
N SER A 215 10.30 -8.55 -12.61
CA SER A 215 10.06 -9.96 -12.92
C SER A 215 8.79 -10.53 -12.28
N ASP A 216 8.07 -9.75 -11.47
CA ASP A 216 6.86 -10.21 -10.79
C ASP A 216 5.65 -10.18 -11.72
N GLY A 217 5.01 -11.34 -11.90
CA GLY A 217 3.77 -11.50 -12.64
C GLY A 217 3.91 -11.40 -14.16
N SER A 218 2.77 -11.31 -14.85
CA SER A 218 2.69 -11.16 -16.31
C SER A 218 1.47 -10.35 -16.72
N ASN A 219 1.64 -9.44 -17.68
CA ASN A 219 0.53 -8.66 -18.25
C ASN A 219 -0.41 -9.49 -19.13
N SER A 220 -0.07 -10.74 -19.44
CA SER A 220 -0.99 -11.66 -20.13
C SER A 220 -2.09 -12.21 -19.22
N THR A 221 -1.84 -12.26 -17.90
CA THR A 221 -2.75 -12.87 -16.91
C THR A 221 -3.24 -11.91 -15.85
N ARG A 222 -2.40 -10.95 -15.42
CA ARG A 222 -2.74 -10.03 -14.34
C ARG A 222 -3.70 -8.93 -14.83
N THR A 223 -4.95 -9.00 -14.40
CA THR A 223 -6.02 -8.07 -14.78
C THR A 223 -6.60 -7.36 -13.57
N ILE A 224 -6.58 -6.03 -13.61
CA ILE A 224 -7.05 -5.17 -12.52
C ILE A 224 -7.96 -4.09 -13.09
N THR A 225 -9.02 -3.78 -12.35
CA THR A 225 -9.90 -2.64 -12.62
C THR A 225 -9.95 -1.72 -11.40
N LEU A 226 -9.69 -0.45 -11.61
CA LEU A 226 -9.83 0.60 -10.58
C LEU A 226 -10.82 1.64 -11.06
N HIS A 227 -11.97 1.81 -10.38
CA HIS A 227 -12.90 2.86 -10.79
C HIS A 227 -13.62 3.52 -9.61
N HIS A 228 -13.94 4.79 -9.79
CA HIS A 228 -14.62 5.61 -8.80
C HIS A 228 -13.90 5.66 -7.44
N ASN A 229 -12.57 5.56 -7.44
CA ASN A 229 -11.78 5.66 -6.21
C ASN A 229 -11.31 7.10 -5.99
N TYR A 230 -11.18 7.48 -4.73
CA TYR A 230 -10.65 8.76 -4.30
C TYR A 230 -9.27 8.59 -3.68
N PHE A 231 -8.27 9.15 -4.35
CA PHE A 231 -6.90 9.24 -3.83
C PHE A 231 -6.68 10.66 -3.28
N TYR A 232 -6.64 10.79 -1.96
CA TYR A 232 -6.59 12.09 -1.28
C TYR A 232 -5.32 12.23 -0.45
N ASN A 233 -4.52 13.28 -0.71
CA ASN A 233 -3.27 13.56 0.02
C ASN A 233 -2.27 12.38 0.05
N CYS A 234 -2.21 11.58 -0.99
CA CYS A 234 -1.27 10.47 -1.12
C CYS A 234 0.00 10.92 -1.84
N GLY A 235 1.16 10.40 -1.40
CA GLY A 235 2.48 10.80 -1.92
C GLY A 235 2.79 10.24 -3.30
N GLN A 236 2.62 8.93 -3.49
CA GLN A 236 3.01 8.23 -4.71
C GLN A 236 2.32 6.87 -4.86
N ARG A 237 2.51 6.22 -6.02
CA ARG A 237 1.96 4.89 -6.32
C ARG A 237 0.43 4.86 -6.24
N LEU A 238 -0.25 5.62 -7.11
CA LEU A 238 -1.72 5.75 -7.13
C LEU A 238 -2.40 5.16 -8.39
N PRO A 239 -2.02 4.01 -8.94
CA PRO A 239 -1.00 3.05 -8.49
C PRO A 239 0.37 3.18 -9.19
N MET A 240 1.39 2.41 -8.75
CA MET A 240 2.57 2.07 -9.56
C MET A 240 2.39 0.70 -10.19
N VAL A 241 2.52 0.58 -11.53
CA VAL A 241 2.08 -0.60 -12.29
C VAL A 241 3.23 -1.27 -13.04
N ARG A 242 3.43 -2.56 -12.81
CA ARG A 242 4.32 -3.44 -13.58
C ARG A 242 3.60 -4.69 -14.07
N ASN A 243 3.98 -5.19 -15.24
CA ASN A 243 3.57 -6.50 -15.77
C ASN A 243 2.06 -6.80 -15.61
N SER A 244 1.18 -5.81 -15.90
CA SER A 244 -0.25 -5.90 -15.60
C SER A 244 -1.09 -5.22 -16.67
N ARG A 245 -2.32 -5.70 -16.87
CA ARG A 245 -3.40 -4.98 -17.55
C ARG A 245 -4.22 -4.25 -16.54
N LEU A 246 -4.17 -2.93 -16.57
CA LEU A 246 -4.95 -2.05 -15.72
C LEU A 246 -5.97 -1.27 -16.55
N HIS A 247 -7.25 -1.44 -16.25
CA HIS A 247 -8.30 -0.52 -16.66
C HIS A 247 -8.67 0.39 -15.50
N MET A 248 -8.47 1.70 -15.66
CA MET A 248 -8.79 2.68 -14.64
C MET A 248 -9.68 3.78 -15.21
N PHE A 249 -10.81 4.02 -14.56
CA PHE A 249 -11.76 5.04 -15.02
C PHE A 249 -12.51 5.70 -13.89
N ASN A 250 -12.89 6.95 -14.11
CA ASN A 250 -13.67 7.75 -13.17
C ASN A 250 -13.06 7.85 -11.75
N ASN A 251 -11.75 7.75 -11.61
CA ASN A 251 -11.07 7.97 -10.33
C ASN A 251 -10.75 9.47 -10.16
N TYR A 252 -10.68 9.92 -8.92
CA TYR A 252 -10.31 11.27 -8.55
C TYR A 252 -9.01 11.29 -7.73
N TYR A 253 -8.05 12.08 -8.18
CA TYR A 253 -6.73 12.28 -7.57
C TYR A 253 -6.61 13.71 -7.09
N HIS A 254 -6.47 13.91 -5.78
CA HIS A 254 -6.43 15.24 -5.19
C HIS A 254 -5.42 15.33 -4.04
N ALA A 255 -4.64 16.41 -4.03
CA ALA A 255 -3.79 16.76 -2.91
C ALA A 255 -3.96 18.26 -2.63
N SER A 256 -4.24 18.62 -1.36
CA SER A 256 -4.39 20.00 -0.91
C SER A 256 -3.41 20.37 0.20
N SER A 257 -3.16 19.45 1.11
CA SER A 257 -2.22 19.64 2.24
C SER A 257 -1.63 18.30 2.64
N PRO A 258 -0.90 17.62 1.73
CA PRO A 258 -0.42 16.28 1.97
C PRO A 258 0.67 16.27 3.06
N THR A 259 0.58 15.33 4.00
CA THR A 259 1.64 15.04 4.98
C THR A 259 2.92 14.56 4.28
N TYR A 260 2.75 13.82 3.17
CA TYR A 260 3.84 13.30 2.34
C TYR A 260 3.99 14.14 1.08
N THR A 261 5.22 14.38 0.64
CA THR A 261 5.46 15.09 -0.62
C THR A 261 4.84 14.32 -1.78
N GLN A 262 3.90 14.95 -2.48
CA GLN A 262 3.28 14.38 -3.67
C GLN A 262 4.33 14.29 -4.81
N GLN A 263 4.61 13.07 -5.26
CA GLN A 263 5.64 12.79 -6.28
C GLN A 263 5.01 12.52 -7.65
N TYR A 264 4.06 11.61 -7.73
CA TYR A 264 3.29 11.26 -8.94
C TYR A 264 2.03 10.47 -8.56
N ALA A 265 1.02 10.50 -9.42
CA ALA A 265 -0.15 9.64 -9.28
C ALA A 265 0.14 8.24 -9.88
N VAL A 266 0.11 8.06 -11.18
CA VAL A 266 0.25 6.73 -11.81
C VAL A 266 1.67 6.53 -12.34
N GLY A 267 2.34 5.47 -11.90
CA GLY A 267 3.65 5.05 -12.40
C GLY A 267 3.52 4.00 -13.51
N VAL A 268 3.92 4.33 -14.75
CA VAL A 268 3.84 3.45 -15.92
C VAL A 268 5.16 2.68 -16.04
N ARG A 269 5.28 1.59 -15.26
CA ARG A 269 6.52 0.82 -15.16
C ARG A 269 6.55 -0.34 -16.17
N LYS A 270 7.55 -1.21 -16.04
CA LYS A 270 7.87 -2.27 -17.01
C LYS A 270 6.66 -3.10 -17.40
N ASN A 271 6.41 -3.21 -18.71
CA ASN A 271 5.34 -3.99 -19.30
C ASN A 271 3.92 -3.66 -18.78
N ALA A 272 3.72 -2.50 -18.18
CA ALA A 272 2.38 -2.06 -17.83
C ALA A 272 1.56 -1.82 -19.10
N LEU A 273 0.32 -2.32 -19.12
CA LEU A 273 -0.68 -2.02 -20.15
C LEU A 273 -1.83 -1.29 -19.46
N ILE A 274 -1.98 0.01 -19.72
CA ILE A 274 -2.93 0.85 -18.99
C ILE A 274 -3.94 1.47 -19.97
N ILE A 275 -5.23 1.32 -19.64
CA ILE A 275 -6.33 2.10 -20.22
C ILE A 275 -6.84 3.02 -19.14
N ALA A 276 -6.75 4.35 -19.34
CA ALA A 276 -7.19 5.36 -18.40
C ALA A 276 -8.24 6.27 -19.03
N GLU A 277 -9.47 6.23 -18.50
CA GLU A 277 -10.63 6.91 -19.07
C GLU A 277 -11.36 7.75 -18.04
N ASN A 278 -11.66 9.01 -18.40
CA ASN A 278 -12.46 9.96 -17.60
C ASN A 278 -12.02 10.10 -16.13
N ASN A 279 -10.72 9.95 -15.83
CA ASN A 279 -10.18 10.22 -14.49
C ASN A 279 -9.95 11.74 -14.34
N THR A 280 -9.93 12.21 -13.09
CA THR A 280 -9.65 13.61 -12.76
C THR A 280 -8.42 13.74 -11.87
N PHE A 281 -7.47 14.59 -12.29
CA PHE A 281 -6.25 14.93 -11.54
C PHE A 281 -6.27 16.42 -11.20
N SER A 282 -6.22 16.75 -9.91
CA SER A 282 -6.20 18.14 -9.45
C SER A 282 -4.81 18.78 -9.57
N SER A 283 -4.73 20.08 -9.41
CA SER A 283 -3.49 20.86 -9.45
C SER A 283 -2.48 20.54 -8.33
N GLY A 284 -2.94 19.91 -7.24
CA GLY A 284 -2.06 19.43 -6.16
C GLY A 284 -1.30 18.14 -6.51
N ILE A 285 -1.68 17.46 -7.59
CA ILE A 285 -0.94 16.32 -8.13
C ILE A 285 0.24 16.83 -8.96
N LYS A 286 1.45 16.27 -8.75
CA LYS A 286 2.64 16.69 -9.50
C LYS A 286 2.65 16.15 -10.92
N TYR A 287 2.61 14.84 -11.09
CA TYR A 287 2.48 14.15 -12.37
C TYR A 287 1.23 13.27 -12.35
N SER A 288 0.36 13.40 -13.33
CA SER A 288 -0.78 12.47 -13.50
C SER A 288 -0.29 11.06 -13.86
N PHE A 289 0.60 10.98 -14.86
CA PHE A 289 1.28 9.74 -15.26
C PHE A 289 2.78 10.00 -15.37
N LYS A 290 3.57 9.07 -14.85
CA LYS A 290 5.04 9.17 -14.83
C LYS A 290 5.67 7.86 -15.29
N ASP A 291 6.86 7.95 -15.91
CA ASP A 291 7.62 6.89 -16.54
C ASP A 291 6.97 6.37 -17.86
N SER A 292 7.74 5.64 -18.67
CA SER A 292 7.30 5.18 -20.00
C SER A 292 7.83 3.79 -20.34
N TYR A 293 7.79 2.89 -19.33
CA TYR A 293 8.26 1.50 -19.49
C TYR A 293 7.12 0.53 -19.82
N GLY A 294 5.95 1.05 -20.13
CA GLY A 294 4.73 0.34 -20.51
C GLY A 294 3.98 1.06 -21.63
N THR A 295 2.75 0.63 -21.89
CA THR A 295 1.83 1.22 -22.86
C THR A 295 0.67 1.89 -22.13
N LEU A 296 0.46 3.18 -22.38
CA LEU A 296 -0.57 4.01 -21.78
C LEU A 296 -1.53 4.55 -22.84
N TYR A 297 -2.82 4.24 -22.71
CA TYR A 297 -3.89 4.84 -23.49
C TYR A 297 -4.71 5.79 -22.62
N LEU A 298 -4.94 7.02 -23.11
CA LEU A 298 -5.71 8.06 -22.42
C LEU A 298 -6.94 8.46 -23.22
N SER A 299 -8.10 8.59 -22.56
CA SER A 299 -9.31 9.12 -23.16
C SER A 299 -10.16 9.87 -22.13
N GLY A 300 -10.60 11.07 -22.43
CA GLY A 300 -11.55 11.85 -21.63
C GLY A 300 -11.10 12.26 -20.22
N ASN A 301 -9.81 12.11 -19.88
CA ASN A 301 -9.30 12.49 -18.57
C ASN A 301 -9.24 14.02 -18.42
N SER A 302 -9.59 14.53 -17.23
CA SER A 302 -9.38 15.92 -16.82
C SER A 302 -8.09 16.04 -16.03
N ASP A 303 -7.04 16.57 -16.64
CA ASP A 303 -5.70 16.66 -16.05
C ASP A 303 -5.31 18.12 -15.81
N SER A 304 -5.32 18.52 -14.52
CA SER A 304 -4.82 19.81 -14.03
C SER A 304 -3.54 19.67 -13.20
N SER A 305 -2.89 18.51 -13.23
CA SER A 305 -1.66 18.26 -12.45
C SER A 305 -0.54 19.22 -12.87
N SER A 306 0.33 19.58 -11.91
CA SER A 306 1.29 20.68 -12.09
C SER A 306 2.37 20.43 -13.14
N LYS A 307 2.66 19.17 -13.44
CA LYS A 307 3.63 18.72 -14.45
C LYS A 307 2.98 17.88 -15.58
N GLY A 308 1.67 17.61 -15.48
CA GLY A 308 0.92 16.83 -16.46
C GLY A 308 1.35 15.37 -16.58
N CYS A 309 0.99 14.76 -17.69
CA CYS A 309 1.44 13.44 -18.08
C CYS A 309 2.85 13.51 -18.68
N SER A 310 3.82 12.84 -18.07
CA SER A 310 5.19 12.70 -18.60
C SER A 310 5.44 11.35 -19.29
N SER A 311 4.42 10.49 -19.35
CA SER A 311 4.50 9.17 -19.99
C SER A 311 4.20 9.26 -21.49
N THR A 312 4.81 8.39 -22.29
CA THR A 312 4.46 8.21 -23.70
C THR A 312 3.09 7.57 -23.82
N THR A 313 2.22 8.10 -24.68
CA THR A 313 0.86 7.62 -24.88
C THR A 313 0.70 6.85 -26.19
N SER A 314 -0.20 5.87 -26.18
CA SER A 314 -0.64 5.11 -27.35
C SER A 314 -1.92 5.70 -27.93
N SER A 315 -2.06 5.64 -29.26
CA SER A 315 -3.30 6.01 -29.96
C SER A 315 -4.40 4.95 -29.87
N SER A 316 -4.09 3.73 -29.44
CA SER A 316 -5.03 2.61 -29.33
C SER A 316 -4.96 1.93 -27.97
N LYS A 317 -6.07 1.33 -27.56
CA LYS A 317 -6.14 0.53 -26.32
C LYS A 317 -5.20 -0.68 -26.41
N PRO A 318 -4.33 -0.89 -25.41
CA PRO A 318 -3.35 -1.98 -25.43
C PRO A 318 -3.94 -3.39 -25.18
N PHE A 319 -5.19 -3.46 -24.78
CA PHE A 319 -5.95 -4.71 -24.61
C PHE A 319 -7.45 -4.45 -24.69
N SER A 320 -8.23 -5.53 -24.89
CA SER A 320 -9.69 -5.47 -24.83
C SER A 320 -10.19 -5.71 -23.43
N VAL A 321 -11.14 -4.89 -22.98
CA VAL A 321 -11.85 -5.06 -21.70
C VAL A 321 -12.94 -6.11 -21.90
N SER A 322 -13.01 -7.10 -20.99
CA SER A 322 -13.90 -8.26 -21.11
C SER A 322 -15.29 -8.09 -20.49
N TYR A 323 -15.62 -6.89 -20.02
CA TYR A 323 -16.90 -6.55 -19.38
C TYR A 323 -17.49 -5.27 -19.96
N SER A 324 -18.80 -5.09 -19.83
CA SER A 324 -19.48 -3.85 -20.17
C SER A 324 -19.31 -2.83 -19.06
N TYR A 325 -19.11 -1.57 -19.40
CA TYR A 325 -19.00 -0.46 -18.46
C TYR A 325 -19.55 0.82 -19.07
N SER A 326 -19.94 1.76 -18.21
CA SER A 326 -20.32 3.13 -18.60
C SER A 326 -19.34 4.12 -17.96
N LEU A 327 -19.14 5.22 -18.63
CA LEU A 327 -18.28 6.31 -18.15
C LEU A 327 -19.14 7.49 -17.71
N ASP A 328 -18.96 7.92 -16.47
CA ASP A 328 -19.40 9.23 -16.04
C ASP A 328 -18.50 10.32 -16.68
N SER A 329 -19.01 11.52 -16.87
CA SER A 329 -18.12 12.63 -17.19
C SER A 329 -17.09 12.82 -16.06
N ALA A 330 -15.89 13.32 -16.37
CA ALA A 330 -14.86 13.55 -15.37
C ALA A 330 -15.33 14.50 -14.24
N SER A 331 -16.17 15.49 -14.55
CA SER A 331 -16.75 16.40 -13.56
C SER A 331 -17.79 15.72 -12.65
N THR A 332 -18.69 14.92 -13.22
CA THR A 332 -19.67 14.13 -12.48
C THR A 332 -18.98 13.14 -11.56
N SER A 333 -18.00 12.40 -12.09
CA SER A 333 -17.21 11.45 -11.32
C SER A 333 -16.49 12.11 -10.16
N LYS A 334 -15.84 13.26 -10.36
CA LYS A 334 -15.21 14.03 -9.29
C LYS A 334 -16.17 14.32 -8.14
N SER A 335 -17.36 14.81 -8.43
CA SER A 335 -18.38 15.13 -7.43
C SER A 335 -18.84 13.88 -6.66
N ASN A 336 -19.18 12.83 -7.41
CA ASN A 336 -19.68 11.58 -6.82
C ASN A 336 -18.63 10.90 -5.95
N VAL A 337 -17.41 10.79 -6.47
CA VAL A 337 -16.29 10.14 -5.76
C VAL A 337 -15.92 10.90 -4.48
N SER A 338 -15.91 12.24 -4.52
CA SER A 338 -15.64 13.04 -3.32
C SER A 338 -16.67 12.82 -2.21
N SER A 339 -17.93 12.53 -2.59
CA SER A 339 -19.05 12.41 -1.65
C SER A 339 -19.30 10.98 -1.17
N TYR A 340 -19.01 9.97 -1.99
CA TYR A 340 -19.48 8.60 -1.75
C TYR A 340 -18.37 7.56 -1.65
N ALA A 341 -17.11 7.89 -2.00
CA ALA A 341 -16.01 6.94 -1.87
C ALA A 341 -15.57 6.79 -0.41
N GLY A 342 -15.37 5.52 -0.01
CA GLY A 342 -14.97 5.13 1.33
C GLY A 342 -16.08 4.45 2.12
N ALA A 343 -15.75 4.06 3.35
CA ALA A 343 -16.65 3.43 4.32
C ALA A 343 -17.41 4.47 5.14
#